data_e869deff806a5c3129a74444b17fbc23
#
_entry.id   e869deff806a5c3129a74444b17fbc23
#
_cell.length_a   1.000
_cell.length_b   1.000
_cell.length_c   1.000
_cell.angle_alpha   90.00
_cell.angle_beta   90.00
_cell.angle_gamma   90.00
#
_symmetry.space_group_name_H-M   'P 1'
#
loop_
_entity.id
_entity.type
_entity.pdbx_description
1 polymer ?
#
loop_
_entity_poly.entity_id
_entity_poly.type
_entity_poly.pdbx_seq_one_letter_code
_entity_poly.pdbx_strand_id
1 'polypeptide(L)'
;LAVTEVTDIAPLRAVLQPNTDILVMRSTCVDSEARHIADTGCIATIGSTRAAQAMQAAAADLGVKVPCHLKIDTGMGRYGFLPAQVAEAIACYDLPNLEFTGAYTHFSSAFHDKAKTIAQLEVFKDTLAQIEKAGKTVGTRHAANSPALLNVEHVALDAVRIGSAFTGRVITHSETPLHRLGRLEAEVVDMKEVPAGYAV
;
A
#
# COMPACT_ATOMS: atom_id res chain seq x y z
N LEU A 1 -10.44 2.82 -3.39
CA LEU A 1 -9.32 3.50 -4.05
C LEU A 1 -8.10 3.50 -3.11
N ALA A 2 -6.87 3.60 -3.67
CA ALA A 2 -5.67 3.70 -2.83
C ALA A 2 -4.76 4.83 -3.32
N VAL A 3 -4.26 5.64 -2.39
CA VAL A 3 -3.35 6.77 -2.63
C VAL A 3 -2.10 6.66 -1.76
N THR A 4 -1.04 7.33 -2.15
CA THR A 4 0.19 7.38 -1.35
C THR A 4 0.24 8.67 -0.52
N GLU A 5 -0.13 9.80 -1.09
CA GLU A 5 -0.02 11.09 -0.43
C GLU A 5 -1.33 11.54 0.21
N VAL A 6 -1.22 12.11 1.40
CA VAL A 6 -2.36 12.65 2.16
C VAL A 6 -2.99 13.85 1.43
N THR A 7 -2.19 14.59 0.69
CA THR A 7 -2.65 15.72 -0.15
C THR A 7 -3.59 15.32 -1.28
N ASP A 8 -3.60 14.04 -1.68
CA ASP A 8 -4.49 13.53 -2.73
C ASP A 8 -5.94 13.31 -2.24
N ILE A 9 -6.16 13.30 -0.92
CA ILE A 9 -7.48 13.00 -0.34
C ILE A 9 -8.51 14.05 -0.77
N ALA A 10 -8.22 15.33 -0.57
CA ALA A 10 -9.20 16.40 -0.82
C ALA A 10 -9.61 16.50 -2.30
N PRO A 11 -8.68 16.48 -3.29
CA PRO A 11 -9.06 16.45 -4.71
C PRO A 11 -9.91 15.23 -5.08
N LEU A 12 -9.61 14.06 -4.50
CA LEU A 12 -10.36 12.84 -4.77
C LEU A 12 -11.76 12.87 -4.15
N ARG A 13 -11.90 13.35 -2.92
CA ARG A 13 -13.21 13.52 -2.28
C ARG A 13 -14.14 14.44 -3.06
N ALA A 14 -13.58 15.44 -3.75
CA ALA A 14 -14.35 16.36 -4.58
C ALA A 14 -15.01 15.71 -5.81
N VAL A 15 -14.47 14.58 -6.29
CA VAL A 15 -14.93 13.91 -7.53
C VAL A 15 -15.48 12.50 -7.32
N LEU A 16 -15.20 11.88 -6.18
CA LEU A 16 -15.65 10.53 -5.85
C LEU A 16 -17.03 10.54 -5.18
N GLN A 17 -17.71 9.40 -5.25
CA GLN A 17 -18.91 9.19 -4.46
C GLN A 17 -18.58 9.28 -2.97
N PRO A 18 -19.46 9.86 -2.13
CA PRO A 18 -19.19 10.08 -0.71
C PRO A 18 -18.75 8.82 0.07
N ASN A 19 -19.28 7.66 -0.31
CA ASN A 19 -19.02 6.39 0.34
C ASN A 19 -17.83 5.60 -0.28
N THR A 20 -17.04 6.23 -1.15
CA THR A 20 -15.86 5.55 -1.73
C THR A 20 -14.76 5.46 -0.69
N ASP A 21 -14.34 4.24 -0.37
CA ASP A 21 -13.19 4.00 0.50
C ASP A 21 -11.89 4.50 -0.13
N ILE A 22 -11.11 5.25 0.64
CA ILE A 22 -9.77 5.71 0.26
C ILE A 22 -8.78 5.14 1.27
N LEU A 23 -7.92 4.23 0.81
CA LEU A 23 -6.78 3.72 1.59
C LEU A 23 -5.57 4.63 1.36
N VAL A 24 -5.07 5.25 2.42
CA VAL A 24 -3.78 5.96 2.41
C VAL A 24 -2.67 4.94 2.66
N MET A 25 -1.93 4.57 1.61
CA MET A 25 -0.94 3.47 1.66
C MET A 25 0.36 3.83 2.38
N ARG A 26 0.63 5.10 2.60
CA ARG A 26 1.78 5.56 3.37
C ARG A 26 1.45 5.58 4.85
N SER A 27 2.20 4.79 5.63
CA SER A 27 2.15 4.88 7.09
C SER A 27 2.78 6.21 7.54
N THR A 28 2.13 6.91 8.45
CA THR A 28 2.61 8.20 8.96
C THR A 28 2.59 8.25 10.49
N CYS A 29 3.57 8.92 11.06
CA CYS A 29 3.60 9.32 12.47
C CYS A 29 3.57 10.85 12.64
N VAL A 30 3.22 11.58 11.59
CA VAL A 30 3.06 13.05 11.59
C VAL A 30 1.65 13.38 12.06
N ASP A 31 1.52 14.09 13.16
CA ASP A 31 0.23 14.34 13.83
C ASP A 31 -0.80 15.03 12.93
N SER A 32 -0.36 16.03 12.15
CA SER A 32 -1.26 16.73 11.21
C SER A 32 -1.79 15.84 10.10
N GLU A 33 -1.00 14.89 9.61
CA GLU A 33 -1.43 13.91 8.61
C GLU A 33 -2.36 12.86 9.21
N ALA A 34 -2.02 12.35 10.40
CA ALA A 34 -2.87 11.41 11.12
C ALA A 34 -4.26 12.02 11.40
N ARG A 35 -4.28 13.29 11.84
CA ARG A 35 -5.51 14.03 12.06
C ARG A 35 -6.33 14.20 10.77
N HIS A 36 -5.68 14.54 9.65
CA HIS A 36 -6.35 14.70 8.37
C HIS A 36 -6.95 13.38 7.86
N ILE A 37 -6.23 12.26 7.98
CA ILE A 37 -6.72 10.92 7.62
C ILE A 37 -7.96 10.55 8.47
N ALA A 38 -7.88 10.77 9.79
CA ALA A 38 -8.97 10.48 10.71
C ALA A 38 -10.22 11.34 10.44
N ASP A 39 -10.04 12.65 10.22
CA ASP A 39 -11.10 13.61 9.96
C ASP A 39 -11.84 13.35 8.64
N THR A 40 -11.13 12.87 7.62
CA THR A 40 -11.70 12.59 6.28
C THR A 40 -12.30 11.20 6.14
N GLY A 41 -12.28 10.36 7.19
CA GLY A 41 -12.81 9.01 7.16
C GLY A 41 -12.09 8.08 6.17
N CYS A 42 -10.81 8.35 5.92
CA CYS A 42 -9.98 7.48 5.09
C CYS A 42 -9.48 6.26 5.88
N ILE A 43 -9.17 5.18 5.17
CA ILE A 43 -8.53 4.00 5.76
C ILE A 43 -7.05 4.31 5.96
N ALA A 44 -6.59 4.25 7.21
CA ALA A 44 -5.20 4.50 7.55
C ALA A 44 -4.32 3.26 7.36
N THR A 45 -3.06 3.44 7.01
CA THR A 45 -2.05 2.38 7.06
C THR A 45 -1.29 2.43 8.38
N ILE A 46 -1.31 1.33 9.11
CA ILE A 46 -0.55 1.15 10.35
C ILE A 46 0.64 0.24 10.07
N GLY A 47 1.83 0.83 10.02
CA GLY A 47 3.08 0.12 9.70
C GLY A 47 4.14 0.20 10.80
N SER A 48 3.82 0.82 11.95
CA SER A 48 4.68 0.88 13.13
C SER A 48 3.87 1.25 14.36
N THR A 49 4.39 0.97 15.55
CA THR A 49 3.78 1.38 16.83
C THR A 49 3.63 2.90 16.93
N ARG A 50 4.60 3.67 16.41
CA ARG A 50 4.51 5.15 16.40
C ARG A 50 3.37 5.65 15.51
N ALA A 51 3.19 5.04 14.34
CA ALA A 51 2.07 5.38 13.46
C ALA A 51 0.72 5.02 14.11
N ALA A 52 0.64 3.87 14.79
CA ALA A 52 -0.56 3.49 15.54
C ALA A 52 -0.89 4.48 16.66
N GLN A 53 0.12 4.92 17.41
CA GLN A 53 -0.05 5.90 18.50
C GLN A 53 -0.50 7.27 17.99
N ALA A 54 0.12 7.78 16.90
CA ALA A 54 -0.28 9.05 16.29
C ALA A 54 -1.73 8.99 15.77
N MET A 55 -2.10 7.90 15.10
CA MET A 55 -3.45 7.71 14.60
C MET A 55 -4.47 7.56 15.74
N GLN A 56 -4.12 6.81 16.79
CA GLN A 56 -4.95 6.66 17.98
C GLN A 56 -5.20 8.01 18.67
N ALA A 57 -4.16 8.84 18.83
CA ALA A 57 -4.28 10.16 19.44
C ALA A 57 -5.21 11.06 18.60
N ALA A 58 -5.00 11.10 17.28
CA ALA A 58 -5.85 11.88 16.37
C ALA A 58 -7.31 11.42 16.40
N ALA A 59 -7.53 10.11 16.38
CA ALA A 59 -8.87 9.51 16.43
C ALA A 59 -9.59 9.81 17.76
N ALA A 60 -8.87 9.72 18.87
CA ALA A 60 -9.40 10.03 20.20
C ALA A 60 -9.79 11.51 20.34
N ASP A 61 -8.92 12.43 19.86
CA ASP A 61 -9.17 13.87 19.85
C ASP A 61 -10.43 14.24 19.04
N LEU A 62 -10.67 13.54 17.93
CA LEU A 62 -11.84 13.75 17.08
C LEU A 62 -13.09 12.98 17.55
N GLY A 63 -12.95 12.07 18.52
CA GLY A 63 -14.03 11.21 19.00
C GLY A 63 -14.52 10.20 17.96
N VAL A 64 -13.66 9.78 17.04
CA VAL A 64 -13.99 8.86 15.94
C VAL A 64 -13.28 7.52 16.08
N LYS A 65 -13.75 6.50 15.34
CA LYS A 65 -13.00 5.29 15.04
C LYS A 65 -12.44 5.38 13.64
N VAL A 66 -11.17 5.02 13.48
CA VAL A 66 -10.48 5.07 12.19
C VAL A 66 -10.31 3.65 11.65
N PRO A 67 -10.86 3.34 10.45
CA PRO A 67 -10.57 2.09 9.79
C PRO A 67 -9.10 2.03 9.41
N CYS A 68 -8.45 0.88 9.66
CA CYS A 68 -7.02 0.72 9.46
C CYS A 68 -6.69 -0.55 8.71
N HIS A 69 -5.69 -0.49 7.84
CA HIS A 69 -5.03 -1.67 7.30
C HIS A 69 -3.64 -1.83 7.91
N LEU A 70 -3.38 -3.00 8.47
CA LEU A 70 -2.06 -3.35 8.98
C LEU A 70 -1.10 -3.58 7.81
N LYS A 71 0.06 -2.97 7.87
CA LYS A 71 1.10 -3.19 6.88
C LYS A 71 2.24 -4.02 7.42
N ILE A 72 2.54 -5.14 6.74
CA ILE A 72 3.70 -6.00 7.00
C ILE A 72 4.74 -5.78 5.91
N ASP A 73 5.99 -5.56 6.31
CA ASP A 73 7.12 -5.51 5.39
C ASP A 73 7.75 -6.90 5.27
N THR A 74 7.48 -7.56 4.17
CA THR A 74 7.99 -8.89 3.84
C THR A 74 9.26 -8.86 2.98
N GLY A 75 9.92 -7.69 2.89
CA GLY A 75 11.16 -7.53 2.15
C GLY A 75 11.15 -6.43 1.07
N MET A 76 10.27 -5.44 1.22
CA MET A 76 10.28 -4.20 0.43
C MET A 76 11.23 -3.16 1.03
N GLY A 77 11.40 -3.14 2.36
CA GLY A 77 12.32 -2.24 3.07
C GLY A 77 11.83 -0.78 3.11
N ARG A 78 10.51 -0.55 3.18
CA ARG A 78 9.99 0.82 3.13
C ARG A 78 9.09 1.17 4.32
N TYR A 79 7.91 0.59 4.41
CA TYR A 79 6.95 0.75 5.50
C TYR A 79 6.42 -0.61 5.91
N GLY A 80 6.04 -0.75 7.17
CA GLY A 80 5.40 -1.95 7.70
C GLY A 80 6.17 -2.56 8.86
N PHE A 81 5.47 -3.29 9.70
CA PHE A 81 6.09 -4.12 10.72
C PHE A 81 6.88 -5.25 10.05
N LEU A 82 8.09 -5.50 10.51
CA LEU A 82 8.81 -6.71 10.13
C LEU A 82 8.10 -7.94 10.72
N PRO A 83 8.20 -9.13 10.10
CA PRO A 83 7.63 -10.36 10.66
C PRO A 83 8.07 -10.65 12.11
N ALA A 84 9.31 -10.28 12.47
CA ALA A 84 9.82 -10.40 13.84
C ALA A 84 9.13 -9.45 14.85
N GLN A 85 8.43 -8.43 14.35
CA GLN A 85 7.69 -7.45 15.17
C GLN A 85 6.19 -7.78 15.26
N VAL A 86 5.81 -9.01 14.99
CA VAL A 86 4.39 -9.42 15.00
C VAL A 86 3.71 -9.17 16.33
N ALA A 87 4.41 -9.29 17.45
CA ALA A 87 3.88 -9.01 18.79
C ALA A 87 3.51 -7.52 18.95
N GLU A 88 4.34 -6.62 18.43
CA GLU A 88 4.05 -5.18 18.42
C GLU A 88 2.85 -4.86 17.53
N ALA A 89 2.77 -5.51 16.37
CA ALA A 89 1.63 -5.37 15.46
C ALA A 89 0.32 -5.84 16.12
N ILE A 90 0.34 -6.99 16.85
CA ILE A 90 -0.81 -7.51 17.59
C ILE A 90 -1.25 -6.53 18.68
N ALA A 91 -0.33 -5.92 19.41
CA ALA A 91 -0.65 -4.95 20.46
C ALA A 91 -1.38 -3.69 19.91
N CYS A 92 -1.18 -3.34 18.66
CA CYS A 92 -1.91 -2.22 18.04
C CYS A 92 -3.42 -2.46 17.91
N TYR A 93 -3.86 -3.72 17.86
CA TYR A 93 -5.29 -4.07 17.82
C TYR A 93 -6.04 -3.73 19.13
N ASP A 94 -5.34 -3.49 20.20
CA ASP A 94 -5.94 -3.13 21.50
C ASP A 94 -6.16 -1.62 21.65
N LEU A 95 -5.79 -0.82 20.64
CA LEU A 95 -6.01 0.62 20.62
C LEU A 95 -7.50 0.91 20.33
N PRO A 96 -8.23 1.58 21.25
CA PRO A 96 -9.69 1.59 21.23
C PRO A 96 -10.33 2.36 20.06
N ASN A 97 -9.60 3.31 19.46
CA ASN A 97 -10.10 4.11 18.35
C ASN A 97 -9.61 3.64 16.99
N LEU A 98 -8.86 2.52 16.92
CA LEU A 98 -8.45 1.92 15.65
C LEU A 98 -9.26 0.66 15.37
N GLU A 99 -9.79 0.56 14.15
CA GLU A 99 -10.53 -0.60 13.67
C GLU A 99 -9.78 -1.26 12.52
N PHE A 100 -9.16 -2.41 12.76
CA PHE A 100 -8.40 -3.11 11.74
C PHE A 100 -9.34 -3.88 10.80
N THR A 101 -9.52 -3.33 9.60
CA THR A 101 -10.40 -3.84 8.54
C THR A 101 -9.64 -4.58 7.44
N GLY A 102 -8.33 -4.57 7.46
CA GLY A 102 -7.51 -5.29 6.49
C GLY A 102 -6.02 -5.34 6.86
N ALA A 103 -5.28 -6.13 6.07
CA ALA A 103 -3.82 -6.21 6.16
C ALA A 103 -3.20 -6.38 4.77
N TYR A 104 -1.98 -5.86 4.59
CA TYR A 104 -1.30 -5.99 3.32
C TYR A 104 0.23 -5.97 3.40
N THR A 105 0.83 -6.47 2.34
CA THR A 105 2.24 -6.29 2.02
C THR A 105 2.43 -5.69 0.63
N HIS A 106 3.66 -5.40 0.24
CA HIS A 106 4.00 -4.95 -1.11
C HIS A 106 5.22 -5.72 -1.63
N PHE A 107 5.05 -6.39 -2.77
CA PHE A 107 6.12 -7.15 -3.39
C PHE A 107 7.18 -6.24 -4.01
N SER A 108 8.44 -6.52 -3.71
CA SER A 108 9.57 -5.68 -4.14
C SER A 108 10.02 -5.95 -5.58
N SER A 109 9.78 -7.16 -6.09
CA SER A 109 10.45 -7.66 -7.30
C SER A 109 9.52 -8.40 -8.27
N ALA A 110 8.22 -8.19 -8.19
CA ALA A 110 7.21 -8.98 -8.89
C ALA A 110 7.28 -8.94 -10.43
N PHE A 111 8.03 -8.02 -11.00
CA PHE A 111 8.21 -7.91 -12.45
C PHE A 111 9.40 -8.72 -12.98
N HIS A 112 10.31 -9.18 -12.11
CA HIS A 112 11.50 -9.92 -12.55
C HIS A 112 11.89 -11.13 -11.68
N ASP A 113 11.34 -11.27 -10.47
CA ASP A 113 11.70 -12.36 -9.54
C ASP A 113 10.43 -12.99 -8.94
N LYS A 114 9.93 -14.00 -9.64
CA LYS A 114 8.77 -14.79 -9.23
C LYS A 114 9.02 -15.53 -7.91
N ALA A 115 10.20 -16.12 -7.74
CA ALA A 115 10.51 -16.90 -6.54
C ALA A 115 10.53 -16.02 -5.29
N LYS A 116 11.16 -14.85 -5.35
CA LYS A 116 11.15 -13.88 -4.27
C LYS A 116 9.74 -13.38 -3.96
N THR A 117 8.91 -13.16 -4.98
CA THR A 117 7.52 -12.72 -4.82
C THR A 117 6.70 -13.77 -4.06
N ILE A 118 6.85 -15.05 -4.41
CA ILE A 118 6.19 -16.16 -3.71
C ILE A 118 6.70 -16.27 -2.28
N ALA A 119 8.00 -16.17 -2.05
CA ALA A 119 8.56 -16.19 -0.69
C ALA A 119 8.01 -15.04 0.18
N GLN A 120 7.90 -13.82 -0.36
CA GLN A 120 7.29 -12.69 0.33
C GLN A 120 5.81 -12.96 0.66
N LEU A 121 5.07 -13.63 -0.22
CA LEU A 121 3.67 -13.98 0.02
C LEU A 121 3.53 -14.98 1.16
N GLU A 122 4.38 -16.01 1.21
CA GLU A 122 4.35 -17.01 2.29
C GLU A 122 4.71 -16.38 3.64
N VAL A 123 5.74 -15.54 3.71
CA VAL A 123 6.06 -14.77 4.92
C VAL A 123 4.88 -13.90 5.37
N PHE A 124 4.15 -13.30 4.42
CA PHE A 124 2.96 -12.52 4.73
C PHE A 124 1.86 -13.41 5.35
N LYS A 125 1.53 -14.53 4.71
CA LYS A 125 0.51 -15.48 5.19
C LYS A 125 0.86 -16.01 6.59
N ASP A 126 2.12 -16.39 6.82
CA ASP A 126 2.58 -16.89 8.11
C ASP A 126 2.47 -15.82 9.22
N THR A 127 2.76 -14.57 8.87
CA THR A 127 2.60 -13.44 9.82
C THR A 127 1.13 -13.22 10.15
N LEU A 128 0.24 -13.26 9.15
CA LEU A 128 -1.20 -13.13 9.39
C LEU A 128 -1.75 -14.28 10.24
N ALA A 129 -1.31 -15.51 10.00
CA ALA A 129 -1.71 -16.68 10.80
C ALA A 129 -1.31 -16.52 12.30
N GLN A 130 -0.18 -15.88 12.60
CA GLN A 130 0.22 -15.59 13.99
C GLN A 130 -0.72 -14.55 14.62
N ILE A 131 -1.14 -13.52 13.85
CA ILE A 131 -2.09 -12.50 14.30
C ILE A 131 -3.46 -13.14 14.59
N GLU A 132 -3.95 -14.01 13.71
CA GLU A 132 -5.20 -14.74 13.87
C GLU A 132 -5.14 -15.71 15.06
N LYS A 133 -4.02 -16.41 15.27
CA LYS A 133 -3.80 -17.28 16.42
C LYS A 133 -3.84 -16.51 17.75
N ALA A 134 -3.48 -15.23 17.73
CA ALA A 134 -3.62 -14.33 18.88
C ALA A 134 -5.07 -13.81 19.10
N GLY A 135 -6.04 -14.32 18.34
CA GLY A 135 -7.45 -13.95 18.45
C GLY A 135 -7.83 -12.62 17.77
N LYS A 136 -6.96 -12.10 16.90
CA LYS A 136 -7.24 -10.84 16.18
C LYS A 136 -7.80 -11.13 14.80
N THR A 137 -8.72 -10.29 14.32
CA THR A 137 -9.29 -10.37 12.97
C THR A 137 -8.46 -9.58 11.99
N VAL A 138 -8.00 -10.21 10.92
CA VAL A 138 -7.14 -9.55 9.91
C VAL A 138 -7.96 -8.72 8.91
N GLY A 139 -9.19 -9.13 8.59
CA GLY A 139 -10.02 -8.46 7.56
C GLY A 139 -9.53 -8.72 6.13
N THR A 140 -9.67 -7.74 5.24
CA THR A 140 -9.31 -7.84 3.83
C THR A 140 -7.80 -7.98 3.64
N ARG A 141 -7.37 -9.08 3.04
CA ARG A 141 -5.94 -9.38 2.77
C ARG A 141 -5.58 -9.00 1.34
N HIS A 142 -4.54 -8.20 1.16
CA HIS A 142 -4.10 -7.84 -0.19
C HIS A 142 -2.56 -7.71 -0.29
N ALA A 143 -2.00 -8.32 -1.32
CA ALA A 143 -0.55 -8.36 -1.55
C ALA A 143 -0.20 -7.95 -2.99
N ALA A 144 -0.89 -8.51 -3.98
CA ALA A 144 -0.57 -8.37 -5.39
C ALA A 144 -0.66 -6.93 -5.88
N ASN A 145 0.44 -6.44 -6.46
CA ASN A 145 0.49 -5.27 -7.32
C ASN A 145 0.29 -5.70 -8.79
N SER A 146 0.26 -4.74 -9.72
CA SER A 146 0.03 -5.03 -11.14
C SER A 146 0.99 -6.07 -11.73
N PRO A 147 2.33 -5.99 -11.53
CA PRO A 147 3.23 -7.01 -12.04
C PRO A 147 2.99 -8.40 -11.43
N ALA A 148 2.72 -8.48 -10.12
CA ALA A 148 2.46 -9.75 -9.47
C ALA A 148 1.20 -10.41 -10.04
N LEU A 149 0.11 -9.66 -10.17
CA LEU A 149 -1.16 -10.18 -10.70
C LEU A 149 -1.01 -10.76 -12.10
N LEU A 150 -0.18 -10.14 -12.95
CA LEU A 150 -0.04 -10.54 -14.35
C LEU A 150 1.04 -11.60 -14.60
N ASN A 151 2.04 -11.71 -13.70
CA ASN A 151 3.21 -12.56 -13.92
C ASN A 151 3.35 -13.74 -12.96
N VAL A 152 2.59 -13.75 -11.86
CA VAL A 152 2.72 -14.77 -10.81
C VAL A 152 1.35 -15.37 -10.49
N GLU A 153 1.24 -16.68 -10.58
CA GLU A 153 0.00 -17.40 -10.28
C GLU A 153 -0.29 -17.44 -8.77
N HIS A 154 -1.54 -17.50 -8.39
CA HIS A 154 -2.01 -17.68 -7.01
C HIS A 154 -1.55 -16.61 -6.01
N VAL A 155 -1.25 -15.40 -6.48
CA VAL A 155 -0.86 -14.26 -5.61
C VAL A 155 -2.01 -13.35 -5.22
N ALA A 156 -3.16 -13.49 -5.87
CA ALA A 156 -4.38 -12.79 -5.47
C ALA A 156 -4.91 -13.38 -4.15
N LEU A 157 -5.24 -12.48 -3.24
CA LEU A 157 -5.92 -12.81 -1.99
C LEU A 157 -7.35 -12.25 -2.07
N ASP A 158 -7.85 -11.60 -1.01
CA ASP A 158 -9.20 -11.03 -1.02
C ASP A 158 -9.31 -9.83 -1.95
N ALA A 159 -8.20 -9.08 -2.16
CA ALA A 159 -8.13 -7.95 -3.07
C ALA A 159 -6.75 -7.80 -3.73
N VAL A 160 -6.70 -7.03 -4.81
CA VAL A 160 -5.47 -6.68 -5.55
C VAL A 160 -5.35 -5.16 -5.71
N ARG A 161 -4.13 -4.67 -5.87
CA ARG A 161 -3.87 -3.24 -6.07
C ARG A 161 -3.32 -2.99 -7.46
N ILE A 162 -4.17 -2.52 -8.36
CA ILE A 162 -3.85 -2.27 -9.75
C ILE A 162 -3.56 -0.79 -9.97
N GLY A 163 -2.36 -0.47 -10.42
CA GLY A 163 -1.95 0.88 -10.81
C GLY A 163 -1.38 0.87 -12.24
N SER A 164 -0.17 0.37 -12.43
CA SER A 164 0.50 0.38 -13.74
C SER A 164 -0.24 -0.44 -14.81
N ALA A 165 -0.92 -1.53 -14.46
CA ALA A 165 -1.75 -2.27 -15.41
C ALA A 165 -2.97 -1.46 -15.84
N PHE A 166 -3.60 -0.72 -14.94
CA PHE A 166 -4.73 0.16 -15.25
C PHE A 166 -4.34 1.25 -16.29
N THR A 167 -3.12 1.76 -16.21
CA THR A 167 -2.60 2.74 -17.18
C THR A 167 -1.95 2.11 -18.42
N GLY A 168 -1.96 0.78 -18.53
CA GLY A 168 -1.33 0.06 -19.65
C GLY A 168 0.20 0.10 -19.66
N ARG A 169 0.84 0.37 -18.51
CA ARG A 169 2.30 0.60 -18.39
C ARG A 169 3.08 -0.45 -17.59
N VAL A 170 2.53 -1.62 -17.41
CA VAL A 170 3.21 -2.70 -16.70
C VAL A 170 4.05 -3.55 -17.68
N ILE A 171 5.24 -3.95 -17.22
CA ILE A 171 6.01 -4.98 -17.90
C ILE A 171 5.41 -6.33 -17.50
N THR A 172 4.92 -7.07 -18.50
CA THR A 172 4.29 -8.37 -18.30
C THR A 172 4.70 -9.35 -19.39
N HIS A 173 4.77 -10.63 -19.02
CA HIS A 173 4.88 -11.76 -19.94
C HIS A 173 3.50 -12.41 -20.21
N SER A 174 2.43 -11.86 -19.63
CA SER A 174 1.07 -12.29 -19.86
C SER A 174 0.58 -11.83 -21.24
N GLU A 175 -0.25 -12.65 -21.88
CA GLU A 175 -0.95 -12.32 -23.13
C GLU A 175 -2.14 -11.36 -22.90
N THR A 176 -2.38 -10.93 -21.68
CA THR A 176 -3.47 -9.99 -21.36
C THR A 176 -3.29 -8.69 -22.12
N PRO A 177 -4.24 -8.30 -22.99
CA PRO A 177 -4.14 -7.07 -23.74
C PRO A 177 -4.26 -5.86 -22.80
N LEU A 178 -3.23 -5.02 -22.79
CA LEU A 178 -3.23 -3.77 -22.03
C LEU A 178 -3.23 -2.57 -22.98
N HIS A 179 -4.13 -1.63 -22.74
CA HIS A 179 -4.23 -0.41 -23.50
C HIS A 179 -3.64 0.77 -22.74
N ARG A 180 -2.73 1.51 -23.36
CA ARG A 180 -2.17 2.73 -22.77
C ARG A 180 -3.24 3.81 -22.73
N LEU A 181 -3.50 4.37 -21.55
CA LEU A 181 -4.47 5.45 -21.34
C LEU A 181 -3.93 6.83 -21.72
N GLY A 182 -2.61 6.97 -21.81
CA GLY A 182 -1.98 8.26 -22.06
C GLY A 182 -0.63 8.12 -22.73
N ARG A 183 -0.17 9.23 -23.30
CA ARG A 183 1.12 9.40 -23.94
C ARG A 183 1.81 10.63 -23.36
N LEU A 184 3.06 10.48 -22.96
CA LEU A 184 3.91 11.59 -22.57
C LEU A 184 4.82 11.92 -23.74
N GLU A 185 4.79 13.14 -24.18
CA GLU A 185 5.60 13.65 -25.29
C GLU A 185 6.40 14.86 -24.82
N ALA A 186 7.59 15.04 -25.37
CA ALA A 186 8.40 16.23 -25.21
C ALA A 186 8.94 16.65 -26.57
N GLU A 187 8.98 17.94 -26.81
CA GLU A 187 9.59 18.51 -28.01
C GLU A 187 11.10 18.58 -27.80
N VAL A 188 11.86 18.17 -28.82
CA VAL A 188 13.31 18.36 -28.84
C VAL A 188 13.60 19.80 -29.23
N VAL A 189 14.04 20.58 -28.27
CA VAL A 189 14.26 22.02 -28.41
C VAL A 189 15.67 22.37 -28.89
N ASP A 190 16.64 21.47 -28.75
CA ASP A 190 18.02 21.63 -29.22
C ASP A 190 18.74 20.28 -29.32
N MET A 191 19.72 20.18 -30.21
CA MET A 191 20.59 19.00 -30.39
C MET A 191 22.02 19.47 -30.68
N LYS A 192 22.98 18.73 -30.16
CA LYS A 192 24.41 18.91 -30.46
C LYS A 192 25.11 17.57 -30.65
N GLU A 193 26.12 17.56 -31.49
CA GLU A 193 27.03 16.43 -31.59
C GLU A 193 28.10 16.50 -30.52
N VAL A 194 28.43 15.34 -29.94
CA VAL A 194 29.49 15.22 -28.96
C VAL A 194 30.44 14.08 -29.34
N PRO A 195 31.74 14.17 -29.01
CA PRO A 195 32.69 13.08 -29.27
C PRO A 195 32.28 11.81 -28.52
N ALA A 196 32.69 10.67 -29.02
CA ALA A 196 32.48 9.37 -28.36
C ALA A 196 33.14 9.40 -26.97
N GLY A 197 32.37 8.93 -25.95
CA GLY A 197 32.83 8.93 -24.54
C GLY A 197 32.63 10.26 -23.80
N TYR A 198 32.01 11.27 -24.43
CA TYR A 198 31.65 12.50 -23.74
C TYR A 198 30.55 12.23 -22.72
N ALA A 199 30.74 12.68 -21.48
CA ALA A 199 29.73 12.51 -20.44
C ALA A 199 28.59 13.54 -20.60
N VAL A 200 27.39 13.11 -20.30
CA VAL A 200 26.17 13.94 -20.23
C VAL A 200 25.82 14.17 -18.77
#